data_6215d72df418c7d1105ed4af862f9fb7
#
_entry.id   6215d72df418c7d1105ed4af862f9fb7
#
_cell.length_a   1.000
_cell.length_b   1.000
_cell.length_c   1.000
_cell.angle_alpha   90.00
_cell.angle_beta   90.00
_cell.angle_gamma   90.00
#
_symmetry.space_group_name_H-M   'P 1'
#
loop_
_entity.id
_entity.type
_entity.pdbx_description
1 polymer ?
#
loop_
_entity_poly.entity_id
_entity_poly.type
_entity_poly.pdbx_seq_one_letter_code
_entity_poly.pdbx_strand_id
1 'polypeptide(L)'
;MGGVANLAEVRHLRPVPDPKPPPKLHERGEVKPSIRELERWATVLRLDCVRMLAVAKSGHLDSSLSAADIVAALYYRVLRHDPERPDWRGRDRFVLCKGHAAPIQYAALAQHGYFPLEDLMGLRQIGSQLQGHPDMRRTSGVEVSTGSLGQGLSMCLGICLALRLDGIDQSAHVFGLLSDGDCQEGQTWEAAIGAVHFGVTNLTAIVDYNHLQTDGTTEEVMDIGDVRAKFEAFGWDAVEIDGHDMSHVVESLERSRTVRKPVAIVAQTKKGKGVASMEDRFGFHGKPPSPEQAAEAVEELIERLDQQTRELHASESGGGEG
;
A
#
# COMPACT_ATOMS: atom_id res chain seq x y z
N MET A 1 -33.27 -6.43 20.91
CA MET A 1 -32.14 -6.08 21.78
C MET A 1 -30.91 -6.58 21.07
N GLY A 2 -30.35 -5.75 20.19
CA GLY A 2 -29.12 -6.06 19.45
C GLY A 2 -27.92 -5.97 20.40
N GLY A 3 -27.15 -7.05 20.47
CA GLY A 3 -25.95 -7.10 21.30
C GLY A 3 -24.98 -6.04 20.83
N VAL A 4 -24.51 -5.21 21.73
CA VAL A 4 -23.40 -4.28 21.52
C VAL A 4 -22.18 -5.15 21.23
N ALA A 5 -21.71 -5.16 19.98
CA ALA A 5 -20.47 -5.82 19.61
C ALA A 5 -19.34 -5.30 20.52
N ASN A 6 -18.82 -6.19 21.35
CA ASN A 6 -17.88 -5.84 22.40
C ASN A 6 -16.52 -5.53 21.74
N LEU A 7 -15.99 -4.32 21.93
CA LEU A 7 -14.63 -3.94 21.50
C LEU A 7 -13.54 -4.94 21.97
N ALA A 8 -13.82 -5.72 23.02
CA ALA A 8 -12.98 -6.84 23.43
C ALA A 8 -12.95 -7.96 22.38
N GLU A 9 -14.03 -8.21 21.63
CA GLU A 9 -14.08 -9.22 20.56
C GLU A 9 -13.28 -8.76 19.33
N VAL A 10 -13.28 -7.47 19.03
CA VAL A 10 -12.42 -6.90 17.97
C VAL A 10 -10.94 -6.98 18.37
N ARG A 11 -10.61 -6.91 19.66
CA ARG A 11 -9.27 -7.08 20.21
C ARG A 11 -8.79 -8.52 20.28
N HIS A 12 -9.71 -9.48 20.49
CA HIS A 12 -9.40 -10.92 20.46
C HIS A 12 -9.34 -11.39 19.01
N LEU A 13 -8.22 -11.13 18.40
CA LEU A 13 -7.84 -11.57 17.08
C LEU A 13 -7.90 -13.10 17.03
N ARG A 14 -8.86 -13.68 16.29
CA ARG A 14 -8.58 -15.02 15.77
C ARG A 14 -7.25 -14.91 15.04
N PRO A 15 -6.25 -15.74 15.37
CA PRO A 15 -5.04 -15.76 14.57
C PRO A 15 -5.46 -15.98 13.11
N VAL A 16 -4.83 -15.23 12.20
CA VAL A 16 -4.99 -15.51 10.76
C VAL A 16 -4.61 -16.97 10.56
N PRO A 17 -5.46 -17.82 9.94
CA PRO A 17 -5.13 -19.22 9.76
C PRO A 17 -3.78 -19.33 9.05
N ASP A 18 -2.81 -19.92 9.76
CA ASP A 18 -1.45 -20.26 9.32
C ASP A 18 -0.78 -19.25 8.36
N PRO A 19 -0.31 -18.08 8.85
CA PRO A 19 0.53 -17.24 8.06
C PRO A 19 1.91 -17.92 8.01
N LYS A 20 2.24 -18.59 6.91
CA LYS A 20 3.66 -18.79 6.62
C LYS A 20 4.29 -17.39 6.66
N PRO A 21 5.37 -17.17 7.43
CA PRO A 21 6.02 -15.87 7.44
C PRO A 21 6.31 -15.45 6.00
N PRO A 22 6.16 -14.15 5.65
CA PRO A 22 6.44 -13.69 4.31
C PRO A 22 7.87 -14.08 3.93
N PRO A 23 8.12 -14.48 2.67
CA PRO A 23 9.45 -14.83 2.22
C PRO A 23 10.37 -13.63 2.38
N LYS A 24 11.61 -13.85 2.84
CA LYS A 24 12.64 -12.83 2.90
C LYS A 24 13.13 -12.55 1.47
N LEU A 25 12.62 -11.50 0.83
CA LEU A 25 12.83 -11.17 -0.60
C LEU A 25 14.26 -10.70 -0.97
N HIS A 26 15.27 -10.96 -0.16
CA HIS A 26 16.64 -10.53 -0.41
C HIS A 26 17.61 -11.66 -0.77
N GLU A 27 17.21 -12.92 -0.68
CA GLU A 27 18.04 -14.06 -1.03
C GLU A 27 17.79 -14.50 -2.49
N ARG A 28 18.86 -14.65 -3.27
CA ARG A 28 18.76 -15.16 -4.65
C ARG A 28 18.31 -16.63 -4.60
N GLY A 29 17.12 -16.92 -5.13
CA GLY A 29 16.57 -18.28 -5.23
C GLY A 29 15.31 -18.53 -4.40
N GLU A 30 14.76 -17.53 -3.70
CA GLU A 30 13.48 -17.66 -3.02
C GLU A 30 12.32 -17.79 -4.02
N VAL A 31 11.38 -18.68 -3.69
CA VAL A 31 10.14 -18.84 -4.46
C VAL A 31 9.26 -17.62 -4.18
N LYS A 32 9.00 -16.83 -5.21
CA LYS A 32 8.11 -15.68 -5.10
C LYS A 32 6.68 -16.15 -4.81
N PRO A 33 5.92 -15.45 -3.95
CA PRO A 33 4.51 -15.74 -3.74
C PRO A 33 3.72 -15.75 -5.06
N SER A 34 2.81 -16.69 -5.18
CA SER A 34 1.84 -16.77 -6.27
C SER A 34 0.85 -15.59 -6.21
N ILE A 35 0.13 -15.37 -7.30
CA ILE A 35 -0.94 -14.35 -7.36
C ILE A 35 -1.98 -14.57 -6.26
N ARG A 36 -2.41 -15.83 -6.05
CA ARG A 36 -3.39 -16.17 -5.00
C ARG A 36 -2.88 -15.92 -3.58
N GLU A 37 -1.60 -16.19 -3.33
CA GLU A 37 -0.99 -15.86 -2.04
C GLU A 37 -0.93 -14.35 -1.82
N LEU A 38 -0.64 -13.54 -2.85
CA LEU A 38 -0.65 -12.09 -2.77
C LEU A 38 -2.06 -11.53 -2.53
N GLU A 39 -3.09 -12.07 -3.19
CA GLU A 39 -4.49 -11.71 -2.93
C GLU A 39 -4.89 -12.00 -1.48
N ARG A 40 -4.45 -13.13 -0.95
CA ARG A 40 -4.67 -13.48 0.46
C ARG A 40 -3.95 -12.50 1.40
N TRP A 41 -2.70 -12.13 1.09
CA TRP A 41 -1.97 -11.13 1.86
C TRP A 41 -2.64 -9.76 1.81
N ALA A 42 -3.17 -9.34 0.68
CA ALA A 42 -3.94 -8.11 0.57
C ALA A 42 -5.17 -8.13 1.50
N THR A 43 -5.84 -9.29 1.63
CA THR A 43 -6.96 -9.46 2.57
C THR A 43 -6.50 -9.39 4.03
N VAL A 44 -5.35 -9.97 4.39
CA VAL A 44 -4.74 -9.85 5.73
C VAL A 44 -4.47 -8.39 6.07
N LEU A 45 -3.84 -7.65 5.15
CA LEU A 45 -3.53 -6.24 5.36
C LEU A 45 -4.80 -5.38 5.54
N ARG A 46 -5.87 -5.67 4.79
CA ARG A 46 -7.18 -5.02 4.98
C ARG A 46 -7.74 -5.29 6.37
N LEU A 47 -7.68 -6.55 6.82
CA LEU A 47 -8.15 -6.94 8.15
C LEU A 47 -7.39 -6.19 9.26
N ASP A 48 -6.07 -6.08 9.15
CA ASP A 48 -5.26 -5.34 10.11
C ASP A 48 -5.61 -3.85 10.11
N CYS A 49 -5.87 -3.24 8.94
CA CYS A 49 -6.34 -1.85 8.85
C CYS A 49 -7.68 -1.65 9.56
N VAL A 50 -8.66 -2.52 9.33
CA VAL A 50 -9.97 -2.43 10.00
C VAL A 50 -9.79 -2.48 11.51
N ARG A 51 -9.01 -3.43 12.01
CA ARG A 51 -8.73 -3.62 13.45
C ARG A 51 -8.04 -2.41 14.07
N MET A 52 -6.98 -1.91 13.43
CA MET A 52 -6.27 -0.71 13.89
C MET A 52 -7.21 0.48 14.05
N LEU A 53 -8.01 0.77 13.03
CA LEU A 53 -8.85 1.96 13.02
C LEU A 53 -10.07 1.81 13.93
N ALA A 54 -10.60 0.62 14.11
CA ALA A 54 -11.64 0.34 15.10
C ALA A 54 -11.19 0.66 16.53
N VAL A 55 -9.92 0.31 16.85
CA VAL A 55 -9.31 0.62 18.17
C VAL A 55 -8.94 2.09 18.26
N ALA A 56 -8.31 2.66 17.24
CA ALA A 56 -7.87 4.05 17.23
C ALA A 56 -9.02 5.07 17.22
N LYS A 57 -10.18 4.68 16.70
CA LYS A 57 -11.36 5.56 16.49
C LYS A 57 -11.01 6.85 15.73
N SER A 58 -10.01 6.76 14.85
CA SER A 58 -9.49 7.88 14.05
C SER A 58 -8.65 7.36 12.90
N GLY A 59 -8.75 7.99 11.74
CA GLY A 59 -7.90 7.71 10.58
C GLY A 59 -8.69 7.40 9.30
N HIS A 60 -7.96 7.06 8.22
CA HIS A 60 -8.49 6.90 6.87
C HIS A 60 -8.49 5.41 6.50
N LEU A 61 -9.61 4.72 6.77
CA LEU A 61 -9.73 3.30 6.46
C LEU A 61 -9.85 3.07 4.96
N ASP A 62 -10.76 3.78 4.32
CA ASP A 62 -11.11 3.65 2.90
C ASP A 62 -9.92 3.74 1.95
N SER A 63 -9.04 4.73 2.18
CA SER A 63 -7.82 4.95 1.40
C SER A 63 -6.72 3.92 1.70
N SER A 64 -6.79 3.24 2.85
CA SER A 64 -5.90 2.12 3.19
C SER A 64 -6.36 0.85 2.49
N LEU A 65 -7.69 0.62 2.42
CA LEU A 65 -8.29 -0.56 1.79
C LEU A 65 -8.09 -0.57 0.27
N SER A 66 -8.18 0.58 -0.42
CA SER A 66 -7.97 0.67 -1.87
C SER A 66 -6.55 0.25 -2.27
N ALA A 67 -5.56 0.61 -1.48
CA ALA A 67 -4.15 0.38 -1.76
C ALA A 67 -3.65 -1.03 -1.41
N ALA A 68 -4.47 -1.88 -0.79
CA ALA A 68 -3.99 -3.13 -0.18
C ALA A 68 -3.38 -4.11 -1.19
N ASP A 69 -3.94 -4.22 -2.40
CA ASP A 69 -3.41 -5.12 -3.45
C ASP A 69 -2.03 -4.63 -3.92
N ILE A 70 -1.89 -3.33 -4.13
CA ILE A 70 -0.62 -2.70 -4.54
C ILE A 70 0.44 -2.89 -3.47
N VAL A 71 0.09 -2.64 -2.20
CA VAL A 71 1.03 -2.76 -1.08
C VAL A 71 1.41 -4.22 -0.83
N ALA A 72 0.46 -5.17 -0.97
CA ALA A 72 0.76 -6.58 -0.90
C ALA A 72 1.75 -7.01 -2.00
N ALA A 73 1.50 -6.64 -3.26
CA ALA A 73 2.42 -6.94 -4.36
C ALA A 73 3.82 -6.34 -4.12
N LEU A 74 3.90 -5.10 -3.64
CA LEU A 74 5.15 -4.43 -3.33
C LEU A 74 5.93 -5.17 -2.24
N TYR A 75 5.37 -5.32 -1.06
CA TYR A 75 6.09 -5.82 0.11
C TYR A 75 6.36 -7.33 0.05
N TYR A 76 5.47 -8.12 -0.54
CA TYR A 76 5.61 -9.59 -0.55
C TYR A 76 6.30 -10.15 -1.80
N ARG A 77 6.49 -9.32 -2.87
CA ARG A 77 7.04 -9.84 -4.12
C ARG A 77 8.07 -8.95 -4.82
N VAL A 78 7.94 -7.64 -4.73
CA VAL A 78 8.70 -6.71 -5.59
C VAL A 78 9.83 -6.00 -4.86
N LEU A 79 9.57 -5.47 -3.67
CA LEU A 79 10.55 -4.71 -2.88
C LEU A 79 11.65 -5.63 -2.33
N ARG A 80 12.88 -5.21 -2.52
CA ARG A 80 14.02 -5.79 -1.82
C ARG A 80 14.23 -5.03 -0.51
N HIS A 81 13.83 -5.63 0.58
CA HIS A 81 13.92 -5.07 1.91
C HIS A 81 14.27 -6.15 2.94
N ASP A 82 14.75 -5.74 4.10
CA ASP A 82 15.15 -6.65 5.17
C ASP A 82 14.75 -6.04 6.53
N PRO A 83 13.78 -6.61 7.24
CA PRO A 83 13.36 -6.09 8.54
C PRO A 83 14.44 -6.22 9.62
N GLU A 84 15.39 -7.18 9.49
CA GLU A 84 16.51 -7.33 10.41
C GLU A 84 17.61 -6.27 10.16
N ARG A 85 17.62 -5.66 8.97
CA ARG A 85 18.55 -4.60 8.57
C ARG A 85 17.81 -3.43 7.88
N PRO A 86 16.91 -2.74 8.61
CA PRO A 86 16.05 -1.70 8.03
C PRO A 86 16.83 -0.51 7.44
N ASP A 87 18.10 -0.35 7.80
CA ASP A 87 19.03 0.67 7.31
C ASP A 87 19.93 0.18 6.15
N TRP A 88 19.74 -1.07 5.66
CA TRP A 88 20.53 -1.59 4.55
C TRP A 88 20.51 -0.65 3.35
N ARG A 89 21.66 -0.13 2.96
CA ARG A 89 21.78 0.91 1.93
C ARG A 89 21.28 0.47 0.55
N GLY A 90 21.46 -0.80 0.19
CA GLY A 90 21.07 -1.38 -1.09
C GLY A 90 19.60 -1.80 -1.20
N ARG A 91 18.79 -1.59 -0.14
CA ARG A 91 17.36 -1.88 -0.18
C ARG A 91 16.62 -0.99 -1.17
N ASP A 92 15.46 -1.42 -1.64
CA ASP A 92 14.53 -0.55 -2.33
C ASP A 92 13.88 0.43 -1.34
N ARG A 93 13.29 1.50 -1.84
CA ARG A 93 12.63 2.53 -1.03
C ARG A 93 11.16 2.59 -1.39
N PHE A 94 10.31 2.52 -0.38
CA PHE A 94 8.88 2.75 -0.54
C PHE A 94 8.47 4.03 0.18
N VAL A 95 7.86 4.96 -0.55
CA VAL A 95 7.33 6.22 -0.02
C VAL A 95 5.83 6.22 -0.18
N LEU A 96 5.11 6.22 0.94
CA LEU A 96 3.66 6.40 0.94
C LEU A 96 3.36 7.90 0.80
N CYS A 97 3.26 8.41 -0.42
CA CYS A 97 3.01 9.84 -0.71
C CYS A 97 1.66 10.28 -0.14
N LYS A 98 0.61 9.46 -0.32
CA LYS A 98 -0.68 9.62 0.35
C LYS A 98 -0.61 9.20 1.83
N GLY A 99 0.13 9.97 2.63
CA GLY A 99 0.47 9.62 4.02
C GLY A 99 -0.72 9.36 4.94
N HIS A 100 -1.92 9.84 4.58
CA HIS A 100 -3.14 9.55 5.32
C HIS A 100 -3.53 8.05 5.30
N ALA A 101 -3.06 7.29 4.31
CA ALA A 101 -3.20 5.83 4.26
C ALA A 101 -2.14 5.08 5.08
N ALA A 102 -1.49 5.71 6.06
CA ALA A 102 -0.47 5.09 6.93
C ALA A 102 -0.83 3.70 7.48
N PRO A 103 -2.10 3.38 7.84
CA PRO A 103 -2.45 2.06 8.35
C PRO A 103 -2.04 0.91 7.43
N ILE A 104 -2.15 1.04 6.10
CA ILE A 104 -1.77 -0.03 5.19
C ILE A 104 -0.26 -0.27 5.18
N GLN A 105 0.54 0.79 5.28
CA GLN A 105 2.00 0.66 5.38
C GLN A 105 2.39 0.03 6.72
N TYR A 106 1.76 0.43 7.82
CA TYR A 106 2.04 -0.14 9.13
C TYR A 106 1.67 -1.62 9.20
N ALA A 107 0.53 -2.02 8.63
CA ALA A 107 0.15 -3.42 8.52
C ALA A 107 1.22 -4.23 7.76
N ALA A 108 1.68 -3.75 6.60
CA ALA A 108 2.71 -4.42 5.83
C ALA A 108 4.04 -4.53 6.59
N LEU A 109 4.49 -3.45 7.24
CA LEU A 109 5.73 -3.45 8.02
C LEU A 109 5.67 -4.40 9.23
N ALA A 110 4.55 -4.42 9.97
CA ALA A 110 4.37 -5.33 11.11
C ALA A 110 4.34 -6.79 10.66
N GLN A 111 3.61 -7.12 9.57
CA GLN A 111 3.56 -8.47 9.01
C GLN A 111 4.93 -8.98 8.54
N HIS A 112 5.85 -8.07 8.15
CA HIS A 112 7.24 -8.40 7.81
C HIS A 112 8.19 -8.39 9.01
N GLY A 113 7.72 -8.04 10.21
CA GLY A 113 8.53 -8.09 11.43
C GLY A 113 9.43 -6.88 11.66
N TYR A 114 9.15 -5.72 11.06
CA TYR A 114 9.82 -4.47 11.41
C TYR A 114 9.54 -4.03 12.85
N PHE A 115 8.39 -4.43 13.38
CA PHE A 115 7.98 -4.26 14.77
C PHE A 115 6.87 -5.28 15.11
N PRO A 116 6.55 -5.52 16.40
CA PRO A 116 5.55 -6.48 16.81
C PRO A 116 4.15 -6.17 16.26
N LEU A 117 3.39 -7.20 15.87
CA LEU A 117 2.02 -7.07 15.35
C LEU A 117 1.06 -6.40 16.35
N GLU A 118 1.25 -6.65 17.63
CA GLU A 118 0.46 -6.05 18.71
C GLU A 118 0.56 -4.53 18.75
N ASP A 119 1.67 -3.94 18.27
CA ASP A 119 1.85 -2.49 18.21
C ASP A 119 0.85 -1.81 17.27
N LEU A 120 0.27 -2.56 16.30
CA LEU A 120 -0.76 -2.04 15.40
C LEU A 120 -1.95 -1.47 16.19
N MET A 121 -2.29 -2.06 17.34
CA MET A 121 -3.37 -1.59 18.19
C MET A 121 -3.06 -0.27 18.91
N GLY A 122 -1.81 0.19 18.82
CA GLY A 122 -1.35 1.48 19.33
C GLY A 122 -1.49 2.65 18.35
N LEU A 123 -2.09 2.44 17.16
CA LEU A 123 -2.24 3.50 16.17
C LEU A 123 -2.81 4.79 16.78
N ARG A 124 -2.12 5.94 16.55
CA ARG A 124 -2.52 7.28 17.02
C ARG A 124 -2.66 7.42 18.54
N GLN A 125 -2.15 6.48 19.33
CA GLN A 125 -2.12 6.61 20.79
C GLN A 125 -0.89 7.41 21.22
N ILE A 126 -1.01 8.13 22.35
CA ILE A 126 0.11 8.87 22.92
C ILE A 126 1.24 7.90 23.27
N GLY A 127 2.45 8.21 22.85
CA GLY A 127 3.63 7.36 23.08
C GLY A 127 3.84 6.24 22.05
N SER A 128 2.86 5.95 21.19
CA SER A 128 3.00 4.96 20.12
C SER A 128 3.98 5.44 19.04
N GLN A 129 4.71 4.49 18.44
CA GLN A 129 5.50 4.76 17.24
C GLN A 129 4.61 4.97 15.98
N LEU A 130 3.35 4.50 15.99
CA LEU A 130 2.44 4.54 14.85
C LEU A 130 1.61 5.82 14.86
N GLN A 131 2.13 6.82 14.17
CA GLN A 131 1.51 8.13 14.06
C GLN A 131 0.38 8.14 13.02
N GLY A 132 -0.43 9.20 12.98
CA GLY A 132 -1.53 9.35 12.01
C GLY A 132 -1.07 9.44 10.55
N HIS A 133 0.17 9.83 10.33
CA HIS A 133 0.91 9.84 9.07
C HIS A 133 2.28 9.19 9.31
N PRO A 134 2.94 8.63 8.29
CA PRO A 134 4.26 8.02 8.46
C PRO A 134 5.28 9.01 9.03
N ASP A 135 5.99 8.58 10.07
CA ASP A 135 7.11 9.36 10.65
C ASP A 135 8.38 8.50 10.65
N MET A 136 9.33 8.84 9.79
CA MET A 136 10.59 8.11 9.61
C MET A 136 11.48 8.07 10.86
N ARG A 137 11.26 8.97 11.82
CA ARG A 137 12.03 9.01 13.08
C ARG A 137 11.44 8.14 14.17
N ARG A 138 10.21 7.63 13.97
CA ARG A 138 9.48 6.85 14.98
C ARG A 138 9.25 5.41 14.56
N THR A 139 8.97 5.18 13.28
CA THR A 139 8.53 3.88 12.78
C THR A 139 9.61 3.26 11.92
N SER A 140 10.12 2.10 12.33
CA SER A 140 11.09 1.32 11.56
C SER A 140 10.50 0.93 10.20
N GLY A 141 11.29 1.04 9.12
CA GLY A 141 10.86 0.73 7.75
C GLY A 141 10.14 1.88 7.03
N VAL A 142 9.85 2.99 7.70
CA VAL A 142 9.34 4.22 7.06
C VAL A 142 10.52 5.03 6.52
N GLU A 143 10.59 5.23 5.22
CA GLU A 143 11.69 5.91 4.53
C GLU A 143 11.64 7.43 4.67
N VAL A 144 10.44 8.01 4.64
CA VAL A 144 10.20 9.45 4.67
C VAL A 144 8.90 9.75 5.42
N SER A 145 8.92 10.81 6.24
CA SER A 145 7.70 11.35 6.82
C SER A 145 6.87 12.06 5.74
N THR A 146 5.61 11.65 5.57
CA THR A 146 4.69 12.17 4.56
C THR A 146 3.37 12.60 5.18
N GLY A 147 2.47 13.18 4.38
CA GLY A 147 1.14 13.62 4.83
C GLY A 147 0.61 14.84 4.08
N SER A 148 1.47 15.77 3.70
CA SER A 148 1.13 16.85 2.77
C SER A 148 1.14 16.32 1.35
N LEU A 149 -0.04 16.25 0.72
CA LEU A 149 -0.19 15.74 -0.65
C LEU A 149 0.66 16.55 -1.64
N GLY A 150 1.11 15.91 -2.71
CA GLY A 150 1.97 16.49 -3.74
C GLY A 150 3.47 16.49 -3.42
N GLN A 151 3.87 16.44 -2.14
CA GLN A 151 5.29 16.50 -1.78
C GLN A 151 6.02 15.16 -1.95
N GLY A 152 5.30 14.04 -1.83
CA GLY A 152 5.89 12.71 -1.79
C GLY A 152 6.72 12.37 -3.03
N LEU A 153 6.26 12.74 -4.23
CA LEU A 153 7.00 12.45 -5.48
C LEU A 153 8.32 13.24 -5.56
N SER A 154 8.35 14.48 -5.06
CA SER A 154 9.59 15.27 -4.95
C SER A 154 10.60 14.62 -4.01
N MET A 155 10.12 14.03 -2.88
CA MET A 155 10.96 13.28 -1.96
C MET A 155 11.52 12.01 -2.63
N CYS A 156 10.68 11.28 -3.38
CA CYS A 156 11.12 10.13 -4.18
C CYS A 156 12.22 10.50 -5.18
N LEU A 157 12.05 11.62 -5.91
CA LEU A 157 13.07 12.14 -6.81
C LEU A 157 14.38 12.45 -6.06
N GLY A 158 14.29 13.13 -4.91
CA GLY A 158 15.44 13.42 -4.07
C GLY A 158 16.19 12.18 -3.62
N ILE A 159 15.47 11.13 -3.23
CA ILE A 159 16.07 9.82 -2.88
C ILE A 159 16.78 9.20 -4.08
N CYS A 160 16.17 9.19 -5.28
CA CYS A 160 16.81 8.67 -6.49
C CYS A 160 18.14 9.38 -6.80
N LEU A 161 18.15 10.70 -6.65
CA LEU A 161 19.37 11.51 -6.88
C LEU A 161 20.43 11.22 -5.80
N ALA A 162 20.03 11.04 -4.54
CA ALA A 162 20.92 10.64 -3.45
C ALA A 162 21.52 9.24 -3.70
N LEU A 163 20.71 8.25 -4.10
CA LEU A 163 21.17 6.91 -4.46
C LEU A 163 22.20 6.94 -5.61
N ARG A 164 22.02 7.86 -6.57
CA ARG A 164 22.98 8.07 -7.65
C ARG A 164 24.30 8.65 -7.16
N LEU A 165 24.25 9.64 -6.27
CA LEU A 165 25.47 10.20 -5.65
C LEU A 165 26.22 9.14 -4.83
N ASP A 166 25.50 8.22 -4.22
CA ASP A 166 26.05 7.08 -3.47
C ASP A 166 26.55 5.94 -4.40
N GLY A 167 26.28 5.99 -5.70
CA GLY A 167 26.67 4.96 -6.68
C GLY A 167 25.86 3.66 -6.59
N ILE A 168 24.65 3.67 -6.01
CA ILE A 168 23.78 2.51 -5.81
C ILE A 168 22.43 2.59 -6.52
N ASP A 169 22.22 3.61 -7.35
CA ASP A 169 20.99 3.83 -8.13
C ASP A 169 20.67 2.68 -9.11
N GLN A 170 21.67 1.95 -9.59
CA GLN A 170 21.46 0.80 -10.45
C GLN A 170 20.99 -0.45 -9.71
N SER A 171 21.12 -0.48 -8.39
CA SER A 171 20.77 -1.62 -7.55
C SER A 171 19.52 -1.38 -6.70
N ALA A 172 19.18 -0.14 -6.38
CA ALA A 172 18.04 0.23 -5.56
C ALA A 172 16.97 0.97 -6.38
N HIS A 173 15.70 0.64 -6.15
CA HIS A 173 14.56 1.26 -6.82
C HIS A 173 13.70 2.03 -5.82
N VAL A 174 13.07 3.10 -6.26
CA VAL A 174 12.17 3.93 -5.44
C VAL A 174 10.75 3.80 -5.96
N PHE A 175 9.84 3.43 -5.08
CA PHE A 175 8.40 3.34 -5.35
C PHE A 175 7.66 4.39 -4.52
N GLY A 176 6.93 5.27 -5.19
CA GLY A 176 6.05 6.25 -4.55
C GLY A 176 4.59 5.87 -4.77
N LEU A 177 3.81 5.73 -3.70
CA LEU A 177 2.37 5.49 -3.80
C LEU A 177 1.61 6.80 -3.54
N LEU A 178 1.07 7.36 -4.61
CA LEU A 178 0.30 8.59 -4.66
C LEU A 178 -1.20 8.29 -4.58
N SER A 179 -2.00 9.34 -4.38
CA SER A 179 -3.45 9.36 -4.63
C SER A 179 -3.76 10.26 -5.83
N ASP A 180 -5.01 10.23 -6.29
CA ASP A 180 -5.57 11.23 -7.20
C ASP A 180 -5.43 12.65 -6.64
N GLY A 181 -5.62 12.84 -5.33
CA GLY A 181 -5.39 14.11 -4.65
C GLY A 181 -3.94 14.62 -4.74
N ASP A 182 -2.92 13.74 -4.73
CA ASP A 182 -1.54 14.14 -5.00
C ASP A 182 -1.38 14.75 -6.41
N CYS A 183 -2.16 14.24 -7.37
CA CYS A 183 -2.13 14.72 -8.77
C CYS A 183 -2.84 16.06 -8.99
N GLN A 184 -3.56 16.58 -7.98
CA GLN A 184 -4.12 17.92 -7.99
C GLN A 184 -3.11 18.98 -7.55
N GLU A 185 -2.01 18.57 -6.93
CA GLU A 185 -0.95 19.43 -6.45
C GLU A 185 0.10 19.72 -7.54
N GLY A 186 0.43 20.98 -7.75
CA GLY A 186 1.41 21.42 -8.77
C GLY A 186 2.78 20.79 -8.56
N GLN A 187 3.19 20.56 -7.32
CA GLN A 187 4.48 19.99 -6.97
C GLN A 187 4.68 18.56 -7.48
N THR A 188 3.60 17.77 -7.62
CA THR A 188 3.66 16.45 -8.27
C THR A 188 4.20 16.57 -9.70
N TRP A 189 3.72 17.54 -10.46
CA TRP A 189 4.11 17.77 -11.84
C TRP A 189 5.51 18.39 -11.98
N GLU A 190 5.89 19.27 -11.04
CA GLU A 190 7.27 19.76 -10.93
C GLU A 190 8.26 18.62 -10.71
N ALA A 191 7.92 17.67 -9.84
CA ALA A 191 8.73 16.47 -9.61
C ALA A 191 8.78 15.57 -10.86
N ALA A 192 7.64 15.43 -11.56
CA ALA A 192 7.58 14.65 -12.81
C ALA A 192 8.50 15.21 -13.89
N ILE A 193 8.51 16.53 -14.09
CA ILE A 193 9.43 17.23 -15.00
C ILE A 193 10.89 16.99 -14.55
N GLY A 194 11.17 17.17 -13.26
CA GLY A 194 12.50 17.01 -12.68
C GLY A 194 13.06 15.59 -12.87
N ALA A 195 12.23 14.55 -12.70
CA ALA A 195 12.67 13.15 -12.85
C ALA A 195 13.20 12.87 -14.26
N VAL A 196 12.53 13.37 -15.28
CA VAL A 196 12.97 13.23 -16.67
C VAL A 196 14.20 14.11 -16.97
N HIS A 197 14.18 15.36 -16.52
CA HIS A 197 15.30 16.29 -16.71
C HIS A 197 16.62 15.73 -16.16
N PHE A 198 16.56 15.17 -14.95
CA PHE A 198 17.73 14.56 -14.32
C PHE A 198 18.03 13.13 -14.80
N GLY A 199 17.27 12.58 -15.74
CA GLY A 199 17.47 11.24 -16.30
C GLY A 199 17.36 10.14 -15.23
N VAL A 200 16.39 10.23 -14.33
CA VAL A 200 16.13 9.18 -13.33
C VAL A 200 15.52 7.96 -14.01
N THR A 201 16.02 6.76 -13.69
CA THR A 201 15.60 5.50 -14.30
C THR A 201 15.12 4.45 -13.28
N ASN A 202 15.21 4.75 -11.99
CA ASN A 202 14.90 3.86 -10.88
C ASN A 202 13.75 4.42 -10.01
N LEU A 203 12.79 5.12 -10.64
CA LEU A 203 11.62 5.69 -9.98
C LEU A 203 10.33 5.15 -10.59
N THR A 204 9.45 4.63 -9.75
CA THR A 204 8.07 4.28 -10.11
C THR A 204 7.10 5.08 -9.25
N ALA A 205 6.26 5.89 -9.88
CA ALA A 205 5.10 6.52 -9.28
C ALA A 205 3.89 5.62 -9.52
N ILE A 206 3.18 5.27 -8.46
CA ILE A 206 1.95 4.48 -8.51
C ILE A 206 0.83 5.39 -8.02
N VAL A 207 -0.17 5.64 -8.85
CA VAL A 207 -1.33 6.45 -8.48
C VAL A 207 -2.48 5.52 -8.14
N ASP A 208 -2.85 5.46 -6.86
CA ASP A 208 -4.10 4.84 -6.42
C ASP A 208 -5.25 5.78 -6.80
N TYR A 209 -5.80 5.55 -8.01
CA TYR A 209 -6.81 6.38 -8.64
C TYR A 209 -8.19 5.82 -8.31
N ASN A 210 -8.75 6.28 -7.18
CA ASN A 210 -9.99 5.73 -6.64
C ASN A 210 -11.22 6.63 -6.84
N HIS A 211 -11.08 7.73 -7.57
CA HIS A 211 -12.13 8.67 -7.98
C HIS A 211 -12.90 9.40 -6.87
N LEU A 212 -12.57 9.17 -5.58
CA LEU A 212 -13.34 9.72 -4.47
C LEU A 212 -12.48 10.55 -3.52
N GLN A 213 -12.92 11.75 -3.23
CA GLN A 213 -12.33 12.67 -2.26
C GLN A 213 -13.25 12.90 -1.06
N THR A 214 -12.88 13.83 -0.19
CA THR A 214 -13.67 14.18 1.01
C THR A 214 -15.05 14.69 0.67
N ASP A 215 -15.15 15.57 -0.34
CA ASP A 215 -16.33 16.36 -0.63
C ASP A 215 -17.07 15.95 -1.92
N GLY A 216 -16.58 14.94 -2.63
CA GLY A 216 -17.20 14.48 -3.88
C GLY A 216 -16.30 13.55 -4.70
N THR A 217 -16.69 13.32 -5.95
CA THR A 217 -15.80 12.64 -6.90
C THR A 217 -14.64 13.56 -7.29
N THR A 218 -13.53 12.96 -7.74
CA THR A 218 -12.37 13.73 -8.22
C THR A 218 -12.79 14.69 -9.35
N GLU A 219 -13.67 14.24 -10.23
CA GLU A 219 -14.19 15.02 -11.36
C GLU A 219 -15.06 16.21 -10.90
N GLU A 220 -15.87 16.04 -9.85
CA GLU A 220 -16.73 17.10 -9.32
C GLU A 220 -15.95 18.13 -8.50
N VAL A 221 -14.96 17.68 -7.70
CA VAL A 221 -14.19 18.56 -6.81
C VAL A 221 -13.13 19.34 -7.59
N MET A 222 -12.29 18.61 -8.31
CA MET A 222 -11.29 19.20 -9.23
C MET A 222 -10.84 18.13 -10.23
N ASP A 223 -11.41 18.19 -11.43
CA ASP A 223 -11.05 17.29 -12.51
C ASP A 223 -9.58 17.46 -12.93
N ILE A 224 -8.85 16.38 -12.86
CA ILE A 224 -7.43 16.33 -13.25
C ILE A 224 -7.25 15.68 -14.64
N GLY A 225 -8.34 15.33 -15.34
CA GLY A 225 -8.32 14.69 -16.65
C GLY A 225 -7.46 13.42 -16.69
N ASP A 226 -6.94 13.08 -17.87
CA ASP A 226 -6.15 11.88 -18.08
C ASP A 226 -4.76 12.00 -17.41
N VAL A 227 -4.60 11.37 -16.24
CA VAL A 227 -3.36 11.37 -15.45
C VAL A 227 -2.25 10.61 -16.18
N ARG A 228 -2.57 9.50 -16.85
CA ARG A 228 -1.60 8.72 -17.64
C ARG A 228 -1.03 9.58 -18.76
N ALA A 229 -1.88 10.22 -19.56
CA ALA A 229 -1.43 11.09 -20.64
C ALA A 229 -0.58 12.27 -20.16
N LYS A 230 -0.84 12.80 -18.95
CA LYS A 230 -0.01 13.86 -18.37
C LYS A 230 1.40 13.37 -18.06
N PHE A 231 1.55 12.20 -17.43
CA PHE A 231 2.88 11.61 -17.19
C PHE A 231 3.60 11.33 -18.51
N GLU A 232 2.91 10.80 -19.53
CA GLU A 232 3.48 10.58 -20.86
C GLU A 232 3.97 11.90 -21.51
N ALA A 233 3.20 12.98 -21.38
CA ALA A 233 3.56 14.29 -21.90
C ALA A 233 4.83 14.85 -21.24
N PHE A 234 5.10 14.49 -19.98
CA PHE A 234 6.36 14.81 -19.29
C PHE A 234 7.50 13.84 -19.64
N GLY A 235 7.26 12.81 -20.46
CA GLY A 235 8.30 11.88 -20.92
C GLY A 235 8.46 10.61 -20.09
N TRP A 236 7.56 10.34 -19.15
CA TRP A 236 7.50 9.10 -18.39
C TRP A 236 7.02 7.93 -19.27
N ASP A 237 7.38 6.71 -18.90
CA ASP A 237 6.67 5.51 -19.37
C ASP A 237 5.44 5.33 -18.48
N ALA A 238 4.24 5.51 -19.03
CA ALA A 238 3.03 5.47 -18.24
C ALA A 238 2.07 4.37 -18.70
N VAL A 239 1.44 3.69 -17.73
CA VAL A 239 0.46 2.63 -17.98
C VAL A 239 -0.73 2.81 -17.05
N GLU A 240 -1.91 2.46 -17.55
CA GLU A 240 -3.12 2.35 -16.74
C GLU A 240 -3.50 0.88 -16.56
N ILE A 241 -3.87 0.49 -15.35
CA ILE A 241 -4.20 -0.89 -14.99
C ILE A 241 -5.44 -0.96 -14.10
N ASP A 242 -6.07 -2.13 -14.02
CA ASP A 242 -6.95 -2.47 -12.92
C ASP A 242 -6.08 -2.71 -11.66
N GLY A 243 -6.20 -1.83 -10.67
CA GLY A 243 -5.42 -1.89 -9.43
C GLY A 243 -5.86 -3.01 -8.47
N HIS A 244 -6.91 -3.74 -8.81
CA HIS A 244 -7.40 -4.91 -8.07
C HIS A 244 -7.18 -6.24 -8.80
N ASP A 245 -6.71 -6.20 -10.06
CA ASP A 245 -6.17 -7.39 -10.72
C ASP A 245 -4.70 -7.58 -10.29
N MET A 246 -4.48 -8.52 -9.39
CA MET A 246 -3.15 -8.78 -8.81
C MET A 246 -2.11 -9.15 -9.87
N SER A 247 -2.52 -9.77 -10.98
CA SER A 247 -1.61 -10.10 -12.09
C SER A 247 -1.15 -8.84 -12.81
N HIS A 248 -2.06 -7.92 -13.12
CA HIS A 248 -1.73 -6.64 -13.73
C HIS A 248 -0.85 -5.77 -12.82
N VAL A 249 -1.14 -5.77 -11.51
CA VAL A 249 -0.33 -5.04 -10.51
C VAL A 249 1.10 -5.57 -10.48
N VAL A 250 1.26 -6.89 -10.35
CA VAL A 250 2.58 -7.54 -10.30
C VAL A 250 3.37 -7.31 -11.58
N GLU A 251 2.76 -7.57 -12.74
CA GLU A 251 3.41 -7.40 -14.04
C GLU A 251 3.92 -5.96 -14.23
N SER A 252 3.09 -4.97 -13.93
CA SER A 252 3.45 -3.56 -14.08
C SER A 252 4.57 -3.14 -13.13
N LEU A 253 4.53 -3.61 -11.88
CA LEU A 253 5.58 -3.32 -10.89
C LEU A 253 6.91 -4.00 -11.25
N GLU A 254 6.89 -5.27 -11.68
CA GLU A 254 8.10 -5.98 -12.10
C GLU A 254 8.69 -5.35 -13.39
N ARG A 255 7.82 -5.01 -14.37
CA ARG A 255 8.22 -4.31 -15.60
C ARG A 255 8.88 -2.97 -15.30
N SER A 256 8.36 -2.20 -14.34
CA SER A 256 8.86 -0.87 -14.02
C SER A 256 10.35 -0.87 -13.61
N ARG A 257 10.86 -1.97 -13.07
CA ARG A 257 12.28 -2.12 -12.70
C ARG A 257 13.20 -2.29 -13.89
N THR A 258 12.70 -2.63 -15.05
CA THR A 258 13.48 -2.91 -16.27
C THR A 258 13.48 -1.75 -17.26
N VAL A 259 12.53 -0.85 -17.14
CA VAL A 259 12.39 0.33 -17.99
C VAL A 259 13.47 1.37 -17.65
N ARG A 260 14.06 1.97 -18.68
CA ARG A 260 15.13 2.97 -18.53
C ARG A 260 14.61 4.41 -18.57
N LYS A 261 13.44 4.62 -17.95
CA LYS A 261 12.77 5.90 -17.75
C LYS A 261 12.06 5.88 -16.41
N PRO A 262 11.68 7.01 -15.84
CA PRO A 262 10.72 6.99 -14.74
C PRO A 262 9.39 6.41 -15.23
N VAL A 263 8.75 5.58 -14.39
CA VAL A 263 7.50 4.85 -14.73
C VAL A 263 6.36 5.40 -13.89
N ALA A 264 5.21 5.63 -14.53
CA ALA A 264 3.96 5.94 -13.84
C ALA A 264 2.94 4.80 -14.07
N ILE A 265 2.40 4.27 -12.98
CA ILE A 265 1.34 3.25 -13.00
C ILE A 265 0.09 3.90 -12.43
N VAL A 266 -0.90 4.17 -13.29
CA VAL A 266 -2.21 4.66 -12.86
C VAL A 266 -3.09 3.45 -12.59
N ALA A 267 -3.26 3.12 -11.32
CA ALA A 267 -4.02 1.98 -10.88
C ALA A 267 -5.47 2.41 -10.59
N GLN A 268 -6.40 2.01 -11.44
CA GLN A 268 -7.82 2.18 -11.22
C GLN A 268 -8.26 1.31 -10.04
N THR A 269 -8.71 1.95 -8.97
CA THR A 269 -9.06 1.25 -7.73
C THR A 269 -10.44 1.67 -7.23
N LYS A 270 -10.92 0.93 -6.23
CA LYS A 270 -12.15 1.22 -5.51
C LYS A 270 -11.85 1.62 -4.09
N LYS A 271 -12.32 2.77 -3.68
CA LYS A 271 -12.22 3.23 -2.30
C LYS A 271 -12.98 2.28 -1.38
N GLY A 272 -12.37 1.87 -0.26
CA GLY A 272 -13.02 0.92 0.65
C GLY A 272 -13.02 -0.55 0.19
N LYS A 273 -12.20 -0.93 -0.80
CA LYS A 273 -12.15 -2.26 -1.41
C LYS A 273 -12.04 -3.40 -0.40
N GLY A 274 -12.89 -4.42 -0.58
CA GLY A 274 -12.89 -5.65 0.21
C GLY A 274 -13.83 -5.60 1.43
N VAL A 275 -14.52 -4.47 1.65
CA VAL A 275 -15.59 -4.33 2.66
C VAL A 275 -16.83 -3.79 1.98
N ALA A 276 -17.84 -4.63 1.76
CA ALA A 276 -19.01 -4.32 0.93
C ALA A 276 -19.79 -3.08 1.40
N SER A 277 -19.84 -2.83 2.71
CA SER A 277 -20.51 -1.65 3.28
C SER A 277 -19.75 -0.34 3.06
N MET A 278 -18.46 -0.39 2.62
CA MET A 278 -17.56 0.74 2.46
C MET A 278 -17.15 1.00 1.00
N GLU A 279 -17.25 -0.01 0.10
CA GLU A 279 -16.86 0.13 -1.30
C GLU A 279 -17.62 1.27 -1.99
N ASP A 280 -16.86 2.18 -2.62
CA ASP A 280 -17.34 3.32 -3.42
C ASP A 280 -18.40 4.19 -2.69
N ARG A 281 -18.28 4.31 -1.36
CA ARG A 281 -19.23 5.10 -0.58
C ARG A 281 -18.62 6.38 -0.05
N PHE A 282 -19.33 7.49 -0.33
CA PHE A 282 -19.06 8.77 0.33
C PHE A 282 -19.27 8.66 1.84
N GLY A 283 -18.47 9.37 2.60
CA GLY A 283 -18.70 9.52 4.03
C GLY A 283 -17.78 8.67 4.92
N PHE A 284 -16.95 7.81 4.34
CA PHE A 284 -15.90 7.08 5.08
C PHE A 284 -14.53 7.77 5.02
N HIS A 285 -14.34 8.79 4.17
CA HIS A 285 -13.06 9.49 4.08
C HIS A 285 -12.72 10.19 5.40
N GLY A 286 -11.60 9.78 6.01
CA GLY A 286 -11.16 10.31 7.29
C GLY A 286 -12.00 9.89 8.50
N LYS A 287 -13.00 9.03 8.33
CA LYS A 287 -13.84 8.53 9.40
C LYS A 287 -13.50 7.07 9.73
N PRO A 288 -13.30 6.75 11.01
CA PRO A 288 -13.15 5.36 11.44
C PRO A 288 -14.49 4.63 11.35
N PRO A 289 -14.50 3.29 11.24
CA PRO A 289 -15.72 2.51 11.31
C PRO A 289 -16.37 2.60 12.71
N SER A 290 -17.70 2.52 12.78
CA SER A 290 -18.37 2.25 14.07
C SER A 290 -17.99 0.85 14.57
N PRO A 291 -18.20 0.53 15.87
CA PRO A 291 -17.95 -0.81 16.38
C PRO A 291 -18.71 -1.90 15.61
N GLU A 292 -19.94 -1.63 15.21
CA GLU A 292 -20.78 -2.55 14.44
C GLU A 292 -20.22 -2.73 13.03
N GLN A 293 -19.89 -1.64 12.34
CA GLN A 293 -19.28 -1.69 11.01
C GLN A 293 -17.92 -2.40 11.02
N ALA A 294 -17.13 -2.20 12.07
CA ALA A 294 -15.86 -2.90 12.23
C ALA A 294 -16.05 -4.40 12.42
N ALA A 295 -17.05 -4.81 13.23
CA ALA A 295 -17.35 -6.22 13.45
C ALA A 295 -17.81 -6.91 12.16
N GLU A 296 -18.73 -6.30 11.40
CA GLU A 296 -19.17 -6.79 10.10
C GLU A 296 -18.02 -6.92 9.10
N ALA A 297 -17.18 -5.89 9.00
CA ALA A 297 -16.01 -5.89 8.11
C ALA A 297 -14.99 -6.97 8.49
N VAL A 298 -14.74 -7.18 9.78
CA VAL A 298 -13.84 -8.23 10.28
C VAL A 298 -14.39 -9.61 9.94
N GLU A 299 -15.69 -9.84 10.11
CA GLU A 299 -16.32 -11.12 9.77
C GLU A 299 -16.24 -11.41 8.28
N GLU A 300 -16.58 -10.44 7.41
CA GLU A 300 -16.50 -10.55 5.96
C GLU A 300 -15.05 -10.87 5.49
N LEU A 301 -14.06 -10.18 6.04
CA LEU A 301 -12.65 -10.40 5.69
C LEU A 301 -12.11 -11.75 6.18
N ILE A 302 -12.57 -12.23 7.36
CA ILE A 302 -12.22 -13.56 7.86
C ILE A 302 -12.82 -14.66 6.98
N GLU A 303 -14.09 -14.56 6.60
CA GLU A 303 -14.73 -15.50 5.68
C GLU A 303 -14.00 -15.58 4.35
N ARG A 304 -13.60 -14.43 3.82
CA ARG A 304 -12.79 -14.35 2.59
C ARG A 304 -11.43 -15.01 2.75
N LEU A 305 -10.74 -14.79 3.86
CA LEU A 305 -9.46 -15.45 4.16
C LEU A 305 -9.60 -16.96 4.26
N ASP A 306 -10.65 -17.44 4.90
CA ASP A 306 -10.94 -18.88 5.02
C ASP A 306 -11.19 -19.51 3.65
N GLN A 307 -11.91 -18.81 2.77
CA GLN A 307 -12.12 -19.24 1.39
C GLN A 307 -10.80 -19.28 0.60
N GLN A 308 -10.02 -18.19 0.60
CA GLN A 308 -8.74 -18.11 -0.10
C GLN A 308 -7.76 -19.17 0.39
N THR A 309 -7.75 -19.47 1.69
CA THR A 309 -6.90 -20.51 2.29
C THR A 309 -7.30 -21.91 1.78
N ARG A 310 -8.60 -22.21 1.71
CA ARG A 310 -9.07 -23.50 1.11
C ARG A 310 -8.69 -23.63 -0.36
N GLU A 311 -8.79 -22.56 -1.14
CA GLU A 311 -8.44 -22.54 -2.56
C GLU A 311 -6.93 -22.76 -2.79
N LEU A 312 -6.07 -22.19 -1.92
CA LEU A 312 -4.63 -22.42 -1.95
C LEU A 312 -4.29 -23.92 -1.70
N HIS A 313 -4.84 -24.48 -0.62
CA HIS A 313 -4.59 -25.91 -0.31
C HIS A 313 -5.12 -26.85 -1.38
N ALA A 314 -6.28 -26.54 -2.01
CA ALA A 314 -6.81 -27.34 -3.10
C ALA A 314 -5.89 -27.32 -4.35
N SER A 315 -5.25 -26.19 -4.63
CA SER A 315 -4.31 -26.07 -5.75
C SER A 315 -2.99 -26.81 -5.50
N GLU A 316 -2.52 -26.87 -4.26
CA GLU A 316 -1.30 -27.63 -3.87
C GLU A 316 -1.54 -29.15 -3.93
N SER A 317 -2.74 -29.62 -3.56
CA SER A 317 -3.08 -31.05 -3.58
C SER A 317 -3.43 -31.60 -4.96
N GLY A 318 -3.88 -30.76 -5.91
CA GLY A 318 -4.19 -31.15 -7.29
C GLY A 318 -2.98 -31.19 -8.25
N GLY A 319 -1.83 -30.66 -7.86
CA GLY A 319 -0.60 -30.60 -8.67
C GLY A 319 0.32 -31.84 -8.58
N GLY A 320 -0.09 -32.89 -7.87
CA GLY A 320 0.71 -34.10 -7.64
C GLY A 320 0.42 -35.31 -8.55
N GLU A 321 -0.48 -35.19 -9.54
CA GLU A 321 -0.78 -36.25 -10.50
C GLU A 321 -0.59 -35.69 -11.92
N GLY A 322 0.67 -35.68 -12.39
CA GLY A 322 0.99 -35.33 -13.77
C GLY A 322 2.39 -35.76 -14.16
#